data_9408b8c90c83fee54cbebff066b75940
#
_entry.id   9408b8c90c83fee54cbebff066b75940
#
_cell.length_a   1.000
_cell.length_b   1.000
_cell.length_c   1.000
_cell.angle_alpha   90.00
_cell.angle_beta   90.00
_cell.angle_gamma   90.00
#
_symmetry.space_group_name_H-M   'P 1'
#
loop_
_entity.id
_entity.type
_entity.pdbx_description
1 polymer ?
#
loop_
_entity_poly.entity_id
_entity_poly.type
_entity_poly.pdbx_seq_one_letter_code
_entity_poly.pdbx_strand_id
1 'polypeptide(L)'
;MKYWKKYTREKLTKRIDEALESTIDFQSSKYLGYPVSKLDENVFNTNGKILSESPLLKSYIANPNNIGCHTLGKSEEAFKGSQELEKEVIQVLAVDIFKAEENEYDGYIATGGTEANMQALWIYRNLFKKKYHATLEEMVILSSEDTHYSVHKGSNILNVENVSIPVDFDSREINIEALDAIIKKLIKEGKKYFMVISNMATTMFGSVDNPDIYAEILTKHNVPFKIHVDGAFGGFIYPISNRQSTINFENPNVSSITIDAHKMLQAPYGTGVFLCRKGLIENVLTKEAQYVDGMDLTMVGSRSGANAIAVWMILFSYGYYGWFEKISTLLLRTEWFCAQLNDLNIAYYRNPFMNIVTIKSEFIPENIAYKFGLVPETHEGDNKWYKVIMMSHVEIDDLSKFVEELRTHTN
;
A
#
# COMPACT_ATOMS: atom_id res chain seq x y z
N MET A 1 6.13 16.33 41.27
CA MET A 1 7.15 16.92 40.37
C MET A 1 6.48 17.38 39.09
N LYS A 2 6.78 18.60 38.66
CA LYS A 2 6.10 19.25 37.52
C LYS A 2 6.64 18.81 36.16
N TYR A 3 7.85 18.17 36.12
CA TYR A 3 8.51 17.78 34.86
C TYR A 3 9.09 16.38 34.93
N TRP A 4 9.28 15.71 33.78
CA TRP A 4 9.90 14.40 33.66
C TRP A 4 11.40 14.49 34.02
N LYS A 5 11.96 13.40 34.58
CA LYS A 5 13.36 13.31 34.92
C LYS A 5 14.16 12.59 33.83
N LYS A 6 15.41 13.02 33.68
CA LYS A 6 16.40 12.30 32.87
C LYS A 6 16.60 10.89 33.44
N TYR A 7 16.62 9.88 32.59
CA TYR A 7 16.95 8.50 32.95
C TYR A 7 18.45 8.25 32.79
N THR A 8 18.99 7.33 33.60
CA THR A 8 20.33 6.77 33.39
C THR A 8 20.33 5.91 32.12
N ARG A 9 21.52 5.67 31.54
CA ARG A 9 21.69 4.80 30.39
C ARG A 9 21.11 3.39 30.62
N GLU A 10 21.44 2.81 31.79
CA GLU A 10 20.94 1.49 32.21
C GLU A 10 19.41 1.44 32.24
N LYS A 11 18.77 2.47 32.80
CA LYS A 11 17.31 2.54 32.85
C LYS A 11 16.69 2.70 31.46
N LEU A 12 17.34 3.46 30.55
CA LEU A 12 16.90 3.58 29.15
C LEU A 12 16.98 2.23 28.43
N THR A 13 18.13 1.55 28.50
CA THR A 13 18.35 0.24 27.92
C THR A 13 17.31 -0.75 28.39
N LYS A 14 17.19 -0.90 29.74
CA LYS A 14 16.20 -1.80 30.34
C LYS A 14 14.76 -1.55 29.83
N ARG A 15 14.35 -0.29 29.75
CA ARG A 15 12.98 0.05 29.26
C ARG A 15 12.78 -0.26 27.78
N ILE A 16 13.83 -0.11 26.98
CA ILE A 16 13.79 -0.47 25.55
C ILE A 16 13.69 -1.99 25.40
N ASP A 17 14.51 -2.75 26.14
CA ASP A 17 14.51 -4.20 26.10
C ASP A 17 13.15 -4.76 26.56
N GLU A 18 12.60 -4.30 27.67
CA GLU A 18 11.26 -4.66 28.14
C GLU A 18 10.17 -4.37 27.11
N ALA A 19 10.26 -3.26 26.39
CA ALA A 19 9.30 -2.90 25.34
C ALA A 19 9.42 -3.83 24.12
N LEU A 20 10.64 -4.19 23.72
CA LEU A 20 10.87 -5.12 22.62
C LEU A 20 10.45 -6.55 22.98
N GLU A 21 10.75 -7.02 24.19
CA GLU A 21 10.34 -8.33 24.71
C GLU A 21 8.80 -8.47 24.79
N SER A 22 8.10 -7.38 25.07
CA SER A 22 6.63 -7.37 25.08
C SER A 22 5.99 -7.24 23.68
N THR A 23 6.79 -6.97 22.66
CA THR A 23 6.34 -6.89 21.27
C THR A 23 6.33 -8.28 20.66
N ILE A 24 5.28 -8.57 19.86
CA ILE A 24 5.14 -9.86 19.18
C ILE A 24 6.32 -10.09 18.24
N ASP A 25 7.04 -11.19 18.46
CA ASP A 25 8.02 -11.69 17.50
C ASP A 25 7.30 -12.47 16.39
N PHE A 26 7.15 -11.83 15.23
CA PHE A 26 6.53 -12.45 14.05
C PHE A 26 7.37 -13.57 13.41
N GLN A 27 8.61 -13.77 13.84
CA GLN A 27 9.42 -14.92 13.44
C GLN A 27 8.95 -16.23 14.09
N SER A 28 8.19 -16.13 15.17
CA SER A 28 7.67 -17.30 15.87
C SER A 28 6.62 -18.10 15.09
N SER A 29 6.36 -17.74 13.81
CA SER A 29 5.45 -18.43 12.89
C SER A 29 3.99 -18.55 13.33
N LYS A 30 3.62 -17.87 14.41
CA LYS A 30 2.30 -17.99 15.04
C LYS A 30 1.21 -17.17 14.35
N TYR A 31 1.60 -16.11 13.60
CA TYR A 31 0.67 -15.10 13.09
C TYR A 31 0.58 -15.13 11.57
N LEU A 32 -0.36 -15.87 11.03
CA LEU A 32 -0.53 -16.04 9.59
C LEU A 32 -1.36 -14.93 8.93
N GLY A 33 -2.20 -14.25 9.69
CA GLY A 33 -3.13 -13.24 9.15
C GLY A 33 -2.60 -11.82 9.07
N TYR A 34 -1.41 -11.53 9.62
CA TYR A 34 -0.86 -10.18 9.71
C TYR A 34 0.08 -9.87 8.54
N PRO A 35 -0.13 -8.77 7.81
CA PRO A 35 0.74 -8.33 6.71
C PRO A 35 1.99 -7.61 7.24
N VAL A 36 2.55 -8.09 8.35
CA VAL A 36 3.74 -7.50 8.95
C VAL A 36 4.98 -7.90 8.17
N SER A 37 5.91 -6.97 8.07
CA SER A 37 7.18 -7.15 7.43
C SER A 37 8.29 -7.06 8.47
N LYS A 38 9.12 -8.09 8.55
CA LYS A 38 10.41 -7.98 9.21
C LYS A 38 11.38 -7.30 8.25
N LEU A 39 12.25 -6.45 8.76
CA LEU A 39 13.32 -5.89 7.95
C LEU A 39 14.15 -7.02 7.34
N ASP A 40 14.58 -6.84 6.11
CA ASP A 40 15.45 -7.80 5.43
C ASP A 40 16.83 -7.84 6.10
N GLU A 41 17.14 -8.94 6.77
CA GLU A 41 18.37 -9.09 7.55
C GLU A 41 19.63 -9.11 6.69
N ASN A 42 19.52 -9.53 5.43
CA ASN A 42 20.65 -9.52 4.51
C ASN A 42 21.02 -8.11 4.05
N VAL A 43 20.03 -7.22 4.00
CA VAL A 43 20.21 -5.83 3.57
C VAL A 43 20.52 -4.91 4.74
N PHE A 44 19.78 -5.04 5.84
CA PHE A 44 19.89 -4.12 6.99
C PHE A 44 20.79 -4.62 8.11
N ASN A 45 21.46 -5.72 7.90
CA ASN A 45 22.56 -6.32 8.69
C ASN A 45 22.42 -6.14 10.21
N THR A 46 21.68 -7.04 10.84
CA THR A 46 21.48 -7.05 12.29
C THR A 46 22.73 -7.48 13.07
N ASN A 47 23.71 -8.12 12.40
CA ASN A 47 24.93 -8.65 13.01
C ASN A 47 26.19 -7.78 12.74
N GLY A 48 26.01 -6.62 12.10
CA GLY A 48 27.12 -5.72 11.75
C GLY A 48 27.81 -5.12 12.98
N LYS A 49 29.12 -4.95 12.88
CA LYS A 49 29.92 -4.25 13.90
C LYS A 49 29.55 -2.77 13.92
N ILE A 50 28.52 -2.43 14.69
CA ILE A 50 28.14 -1.06 15.03
C ILE A 50 28.20 -0.09 13.82
N LEU A 51 28.08 1.18 14.01
CA LEU A 51 27.91 2.25 13.02
C LEU A 51 28.68 2.15 11.70
N SER A 52 29.87 1.56 11.69
CA SER A 52 30.69 1.47 10.47
C SER A 52 30.15 0.49 9.44
N GLU A 53 29.41 -0.52 9.89
CA GLU A 53 28.86 -1.58 9.05
C GLU A 53 27.31 -1.53 8.94
N SER A 54 26.69 -0.48 9.46
CA SER A 54 25.25 -0.28 9.43
C SER A 54 24.87 0.99 8.66
N PRO A 55 24.76 0.96 7.33
CA PRO A 55 24.46 2.14 6.53
C PRO A 55 23.10 2.75 6.87
N LEU A 56 22.12 1.94 7.25
CA LEU A 56 20.82 2.43 7.68
C LEU A 56 20.91 3.28 8.95
N LEU A 57 21.65 2.83 9.96
CA LEU A 57 21.86 3.58 11.21
C LEU A 57 22.62 4.89 10.95
N LYS A 58 23.63 4.88 10.07
CA LYS A 58 24.33 6.11 9.64
C LYS A 58 23.36 7.11 9.00
N SER A 59 22.44 6.63 8.16
CA SER A 59 21.44 7.48 7.50
C SER A 59 20.49 8.13 8.49
N TYR A 60 20.04 7.40 9.51
CA TYR A 60 19.20 7.97 10.58
C TYR A 60 19.96 8.95 11.47
N ILE A 61 21.26 8.72 11.75
CA ILE A 61 22.09 9.66 12.51
C ILE A 61 22.34 10.94 11.72
N ALA A 62 22.58 10.84 10.41
CA ALA A 62 22.75 11.98 9.52
C ALA A 62 21.45 12.79 9.36
N ASN A 63 20.30 12.14 9.57
CA ASN A 63 18.97 12.73 9.59
C ASN A 63 18.68 13.69 8.42
N PRO A 64 18.88 13.29 7.14
CA PRO A 64 18.62 14.16 6.01
C PRO A 64 17.12 14.41 5.85
N ASN A 65 16.78 15.63 5.39
CA ASN A 65 15.40 16.04 5.17
C ASN A 65 15.08 16.13 3.68
N ASN A 66 14.26 15.20 3.17
CA ASN A 66 13.79 15.23 1.79
C ASN A 66 12.57 16.15 1.62
N ILE A 67 12.70 17.40 2.06
CA ILE A 67 11.66 18.42 1.88
C ILE A 67 11.43 18.73 0.40
N GLY A 68 10.16 18.88 -0.01
CA GLY A 68 9.78 19.18 -1.39
C GLY A 68 9.66 17.93 -2.29
N CYS A 69 9.24 18.14 -3.52
CA CYS A 69 9.16 17.09 -4.56
C CYS A 69 10.29 17.28 -5.57
N HIS A 70 11.15 16.29 -5.70
CA HIS A 70 12.41 16.41 -6.46
C HIS A 70 12.31 15.96 -7.92
N THR A 71 11.21 15.35 -8.34
CA THR A 71 10.96 14.98 -9.74
C THR A 71 10.62 16.22 -10.60
N LEU A 72 10.20 17.32 -9.97
CA LEU A 72 9.82 18.56 -10.65
C LEU A 72 10.80 19.73 -10.49
N GLY A 73 11.67 19.73 -9.51
CA GLY A 73 12.45 20.90 -9.16
C GLY A 73 13.90 20.62 -8.83
N LYS A 74 14.56 21.64 -8.31
CA LYS A 74 15.89 21.51 -7.73
C LYS A 74 15.80 20.79 -6.40
N SER A 75 16.80 19.97 -6.13
CA SER A 75 17.01 19.40 -4.80
C SER A 75 17.55 20.46 -3.84
N GLU A 76 17.22 20.34 -2.56
CA GLU A 76 17.86 21.14 -1.51
C GLU A 76 19.34 20.79 -1.44
N GLU A 77 20.24 21.76 -1.59
CA GLU A 77 21.68 21.50 -1.62
C GLU A 77 22.17 20.76 -0.37
N ALA A 78 21.60 21.10 0.80
CA ALA A 78 21.97 20.46 2.07
C ALA A 78 21.64 18.95 2.14
N PHE A 79 20.69 18.46 1.35
CA PHE A 79 20.18 17.08 1.41
C PHE A 79 20.21 16.39 0.03
N LYS A 80 20.93 16.94 -0.92
CA LYS A 80 20.97 16.51 -2.32
C LYS A 80 21.21 14.98 -2.45
N GLY A 81 22.09 14.40 -1.66
CA GLY A 81 22.41 12.98 -1.76
C GLY A 81 21.21 12.07 -1.52
N SER A 82 20.44 12.29 -0.43
CA SER A 82 19.24 11.48 -0.16
C SER A 82 18.10 11.75 -1.14
N GLN A 83 18.02 12.96 -1.66
CA GLN A 83 17.04 13.35 -2.66
C GLN A 83 17.31 12.74 -4.03
N GLU A 84 18.58 12.60 -4.44
CA GLU A 84 18.93 11.86 -5.67
C GLU A 84 18.56 10.37 -5.56
N LEU A 85 18.81 9.72 -4.40
CA LEU A 85 18.39 8.34 -4.18
C LEU A 85 16.85 8.20 -4.17
N GLU A 86 16.12 9.19 -3.68
CA GLU A 86 14.65 9.21 -3.80
C GLU A 86 14.21 9.25 -5.26
N LYS A 87 14.84 10.08 -6.09
CA LYS A 87 14.54 10.12 -7.54
C LYS A 87 14.77 8.77 -8.22
N GLU A 88 15.88 8.10 -7.90
CA GLU A 88 16.17 6.77 -8.45
C GLU A 88 15.10 5.74 -8.04
N VAL A 89 14.61 5.77 -6.79
CA VAL A 89 13.49 4.93 -6.34
C VAL A 89 12.23 5.22 -7.15
N ILE A 90 11.88 6.50 -7.29
CA ILE A 90 10.68 6.91 -8.04
C ILE A 90 10.80 6.47 -9.50
N GLN A 91 11.97 6.64 -10.14
CA GLN A 91 12.21 6.20 -11.50
C GLN A 91 12.02 4.69 -11.67
N VAL A 92 12.67 3.87 -10.84
CA VAL A 92 12.56 2.40 -10.90
C VAL A 92 11.10 1.95 -10.75
N LEU A 93 10.38 2.51 -9.79
CA LEU A 93 8.99 2.13 -9.57
C LEU A 93 8.07 2.62 -10.69
N ALA A 94 8.24 3.85 -11.15
CA ALA A 94 7.40 4.40 -12.22
C ALA A 94 7.66 3.73 -13.56
N VAL A 95 8.92 3.55 -13.95
CA VAL A 95 9.31 3.07 -15.29
C VAL A 95 9.36 1.55 -15.34
N ASP A 96 10.16 0.90 -14.46
CA ASP A 96 10.41 -0.53 -14.57
C ASP A 96 9.24 -1.38 -14.05
N ILE A 97 8.50 -0.89 -13.04
CA ILE A 97 7.37 -1.61 -12.46
C ILE A 97 6.04 -1.18 -13.07
N PHE A 98 5.78 0.13 -13.16
CA PHE A 98 4.49 0.65 -13.65
C PHE A 98 4.53 1.22 -15.07
N LYS A 99 5.59 0.96 -15.83
CA LYS A 99 5.69 1.22 -17.28
C LYS A 99 5.37 2.66 -17.68
N ALA A 100 5.74 3.64 -16.86
CA ALA A 100 5.69 5.03 -17.27
C ALA A 100 6.75 5.29 -18.36
N GLU A 101 6.46 6.22 -19.26
CA GLU A 101 7.50 6.76 -20.13
C GLU A 101 8.51 7.58 -19.30
N GLU A 102 9.78 7.55 -19.69
CA GLU A 102 10.80 8.31 -18.97
C GLU A 102 10.46 9.79 -18.91
N ASN A 103 10.59 10.36 -17.70
CA ASN A 103 10.24 11.75 -17.40
C ASN A 103 8.76 12.14 -17.56
N GLU A 104 7.83 11.19 -17.75
CA GLU A 104 6.39 11.44 -17.80
C GLU A 104 5.66 11.05 -16.49
N TYR A 105 6.39 11.09 -15.40
CA TYR A 105 5.89 10.81 -14.05
C TYR A 105 6.40 11.83 -13.04
N ASP A 106 5.69 11.92 -11.91
CA ASP A 106 6.10 12.59 -10.69
C ASP A 106 5.86 11.68 -9.50
N GLY A 107 6.56 11.93 -8.40
CA GLY A 107 6.36 11.14 -7.21
C GLY A 107 7.33 11.46 -6.08
N TYR A 108 7.08 10.86 -4.94
CA TYR A 108 7.92 11.02 -3.75
C TYR A 108 7.69 9.86 -2.77
N ILE A 109 8.61 9.71 -1.81
CA ILE A 109 8.43 8.76 -0.71
C ILE A 109 7.63 9.41 0.40
N ALA A 110 6.38 8.95 0.55
CA ALA A 110 5.42 9.35 1.56
C ALA A 110 5.66 8.62 2.89
N THR A 111 4.97 9.03 3.95
CA THR A 111 5.03 8.37 5.25
C THR A 111 4.23 7.06 5.32
N GLY A 112 3.46 6.73 4.30
CA GLY A 112 2.67 5.51 4.18
C GLY A 112 1.53 5.65 3.18
N GLY A 113 0.86 4.54 2.85
CA GLY A 113 -0.23 4.48 1.88
C GLY A 113 -1.40 5.40 2.21
N THR A 114 -1.68 5.62 3.49
CA THR A 114 -2.73 6.57 3.89
C THR A 114 -2.43 7.99 3.41
N GLU A 115 -1.21 8.48 3.59
CA GLU A 115 -0.79 9.78 3.07
C GLU A 115 -0.83 9.79 1.54
N ALA A 116 -0.28 8.78 0.90
CA ALA A 116 -0.22 8.70 -0.56
C ALA A 116 -1.62 8.66 -1.21
N ASN A 117 -2.58 7.94 -0.63
CA ASN A 117 -3.98 7.94 -1.07
C ASN A 117 -4.64 9.32 -0.89
N MET A 118 -4.39 9.98 0.25
CA MET A 118 -4.89 11.35 0.48
C MET A 118 -4.24 12.36 -0.46
N GLN A 119 -2.97 12.21 -0.79
CA GLN A 119 -2.26 13.04 -1.78
C GLN A 119 -2.96 12.97 -3.14
N ALA A 120 -3.34 11.77 -3.61
CA ALA A 120 -4.07 11.59 -4.86
C ALA A 120 -5.42 12.33 -4.84
N LEU A 121 -6.22 12.11 -3.81
CA LEU A 121 -7.53 12.74 -3.65
C LEU A 121 -7.42 14.27 -3.56
N TRP A 122 -6.42 14.78 -2.85
CA TRP A 122 -6.14 16.23 -2.75
C TRP A 122 -5.78 16.83 -4.11
N ILE A 123 -4.92 16.16 -4.88
CA ILE A 123 -4.56 16.55 -6.25
C ILE A 123 -5.81 16.62 -7.13
N TYR A 124 -6.67 15.59 -7.11
CA TYR A 124 -7.84 15.53 -7.97
C TYR A 124 -8.90 16.57 -7.60
N ARG A 125 -9.17 16.75 -6.30
CA ARG A 125 -10.04 17.81 -5.81
C ARG A 125 -9.58 19.18 -6.32
N ASN A 126 -8.30 19.48 -6.19
CA ASN A 126 -7.76 20.76 -6.60
C ASN A 126 -7.71 20.92 -8.14
N LEU A 127 -7.43 19.82 -8.86
CA LEU A 127 -7.51 19.80 -10.32
C LEU A 127 -8.92 20.16 -10.80
N PHE A 128 -9.95 19.54 -10.25
CA PHE A 128 -11.33 19.82 -10.63
C PHE A 128 -11.75 21.25 -10.28
N LYS A 129 -11.33 21.74 -9.11
CA LYS A 129 -11.53 23.17 -8.74
C LYS A 129 -10.84 24.14 -9.71
N LYS A 130 -9.61 23.88 -10.07
CA LYS A 130 -8.84 24.77 -10.98
C LYS A 130 -9.36 24.71 -12.42
N LYS A 131 -9.58 23.50 -12.95
CA LYS A 131 -9.89 23.29 -14.36
C LYS A 131 -11.36 23.57 -14.72
N TYR A 132 -12.28 23.21 -13.78
CA TYR A 132 -13.71 23.23 -14.06
C TYR A 132 -14.49 24.16 -13.13
N HIS A 133 -13.82 24.85 -12.20
CA HIS A 133 -14.44 25.66 -11.15
C HIS A 133 -15.44 24.84 -10.30
N ALA A 134 -15.16 23.54 -10.14
CA ALA A 134 -16.03 22.61 -9.44
C ALA A 134 -16.17 22.94 -7.97
N THR A 135 -17.37 22.82 -7.42
CA THR A 135 -17.64 22.88 -5.96
C THR A 135 -17.41 21.49 -5.34
N LEU A 136 -17.34 21.41 -4.00
CA LEU A 136 -17.14 20.13 -3.32
C LEU A 136 -18.38 19.22 -3.45
N GLU A 137 -19.56 19.82 -3.49
CA GLU A 137 -20.85 19.13 -3.62
C GLU A 137 -20.98 18.44 -4.99
N GLU A 138 -20.33 18.97 -6.03
CA GLU A 138 -20.31 18.40 -7.37
C GLU A 138 -19.30 17.25 -7.52
N MET A 139 -18.43 17.03 -6.51
CA MET A 139 -17.42 15.98 -6.52
C MET A 139 -17.90 14.75 -5.76
N VAL A 140 -17.39 13.57 -6.13
CA VAL A 140 -17.63 12.31 -5.43
C VAL A 140 -16.42 11.38 -5.58
N ILE A 141 -16.14 10.62 -4.54
CA ILE A 141 -15.18 9.51 -4.55
C ILE A 141 -15.97 8.21 -4.75
N LEU A 142 -15.53 7.37 -5.68
CA LEU A 142 -16.02 6.01 -5.84
C LEU A 142 -14.93 5.02 -5.40
N SER A 143 -15.29 4.06 -4.58
CA SER A 143 -14.40 3.00 -4.14
C SER A 143 -15.18 1.70 -3.94
N SER A 144 -14.56 0.53 -4.04
CA SER A 144 -15.27 -0.71 -3.69
C SER A 144 -15.54 -0.80 -2.18
N GLU A 145 -16.50 -1.61 -1.77
CA GLU A 145 -16.79 -1.84 -0.34
C GLU A 145 -15.59 -2.47 0.40
N ASP A 146 -14.69 -3.17 -0.30
CA ASP A 146 -13.47 -3.75 0.26
C ASP A 146 -12.31 -2.74 0.40
N THR A 147 -12.53 -1.49 0.01
CA THR A 147 -11.47 -0.46 0.01
C THR A 147 -11.01 -0.12 1.42
N HIS A 148 -9.71 0.10 1.54
CA HIS A 148 -9.07 0.43 2.82
C HIS A 148 -9.63 1.72 3.43
N TYR A 149 -9.78 1.74 4.76
CA TYR A 149 -10.35 2.86 5.52
C TYR A 149 -9.64 4.22 5.33
N SER A 150 -8.43 4.24 4.77
CA SER A 150 -7.71 5.48 4.43
C SER A 150 -8.51 6.37 3.47
N VAL A 151 -9.31 5.77 2.58
CA VAL A 151 -10.17 6.50 1.64
C VAL A 151 -11.30 7.22 2.39
N HIS A 152 -11.91 6.57 3.38
CA HIS A 152 -12.91 7.20 4.26
C HIS A 152 -12.31 8.36 5.07
N LYS A 153 -11.06 8.22 5.56
CA LYS A 153 -10.34 9.34 6.19
C LYS A 153 -10.09 10.48 5.22
N GLY A 154 -9.63 10.16 4.00
CA GLY A 154 -9.42 11.16 2.94
C GLY A 154 -10.71 11.90 2.57
N SER A 155 -11.81 11.18 2.42
CA SER A 155 -13.16 11.72 2.21
C SER A 155 -13.54 12.74 3.31
N ASN A 156 -13.39 12.34 4.56
CA ASN A 156 -13.69 13.21 5.71
C ASN A 156 -12.81 14.47 5.74
N ILE A 157 -11.48 14.31 5.60
CA ILE A 157 -10.52 15.43 5.66
C ILE A 157 -10.74 16.42 4.49
N LEU A 158 -11.02 15.89 3.30
CA LEU A 158 -11.20 16.71 2.09
C LEU A 158 -12.62 17.23 1.92
N ASN A 159 -13.55 16.80 2.78
CA ASN A 159 -14.97 17.09 2.72
C ASN A 159 -15.59 16.79 1.35
N VAL A 160 -15.28 15.60 0.82
CA VAL A 160 -15.82 15.06 -0.43
C VAL A 160 -16.48 13.74 -0.13
N GLU A 161 -17.73 13.56 -0.56
CA GLU A 161 -18.49 12.34 -0.35
C GLU A 161 -17.80 11.11 -0.93
N ASN A 162 -17.75 10.00 -0.18
CA ASN A 162 -17.31 8.70 -0.68
C ASN A 162 -18.52 7.75 -0.79
N VAL A 163 -18.66 7.12 -1.94
CA VAL A 163 -19.72 6.15 -2.24
C VAL A 163 -19.09 4.79 -2.52
N SER A 164 -19.48 3.80 -1.71
CA SER A 164 -19.03 2.43 -1.85
C SER A 164 -19.78 1.71 -2.97
N ILE A 165 -19.04 0.98 -3.79
CA ILE A 165 -19.54 0.16 -4.89
C ILE A 165 -19.56 -1.31 -4.42
N PRO A 166 -20.70 -2.00 -4.49
CA PRO A 166 -20.78 -3.41 -4.12
C PRO A 166 -19.88 -4.29 -4.99
N VAL A 167 -19.37 -5.34 -4.37
CA VAL A 167 -18.65 -6.41 -5.06
C VAL A 167 -19.43 -7.73 -4.93
N ASP A 168 -19.15 -8.68 -5.82
CA ASP A 168 -19.66 -10.04 -5.68
C ASP A 168 -19.03 -10.74 -4.47
N PHE A 169 -19.83 -11.47 -3.71
CA PHE A 169 -19.40 -12.06 -2.44
C PHE A 169 -18.29 -13.12 -2.60
N ASP A 170 -18.35 -13.92 -3.66
CA ASP A 170 -17.41 -15.04 -3.86
C ASP A 170 -16.24 -14.66 -4.78
N SER A 171 -16.47 -13.89 -5.85
CA SER A 171 -15.43 -13.47 -6.79
C SER A 171 -14.71 -12.18 -6.40
N ARG A 172 -15.29 -11.39 -5.50
CA ARG A 172 -14.82 -10.04 -5.11
C ARG A 172 -14.67 -9.08 -6.29
N GLU A 173 -15.35 -9.33 -7.39
CA GLU A 173 -15.38 -8.46 -8.56
C GLU A 173 -16.40 -7.34 -8.38
N ILE A 174 -16.11 -6.17 -8.95
CA ILE A 174 -17.03 -5.02 -8.95
C ILE A 174 -18.35 -5.41 -9.62
N ASN A 175 -19.46 -5.14 -8.93
CA ASN A 175 -20.78 -5.31 -9.51
C ASN A 175 -21.04 -4.20 -10.54
N ILE A 176 -20.90 -4.52 -11.82
CA ILE A 176 -20.97 -3.57 -12.94
C ILE A 176 -22.35 -2.91 -13.03
N GLU A 177 -23.42 -3.67 -12.81
CA GLU A 177 -24.80 -3.18 -12.89
C GLU A 177 -25.07 -2.18 -11.75
N ALA A 178 -24.63 -2.51 -10.54
CA ALA A 178 -24.73 -1.60 -9.40
C ALA A 178 -23.90 -0.33 -9.61
N LEU A 179 -22.67 -0.45 -10.15
CA LEU A 179 -21.82 0.70 -10.47
C LEU A 179 -22.51 1.66 -11.46
N ASP A 180 -23.06 1.15 -12.56
CA ASP A 180 -23.77 1.98 -13.57
C ASP A 180 -25.01 2.65 -12.95
N ALA A 181 -25.78 1.92 -12.15
CA ALA A 181 -26.96 2.46 -11.46
C ALA A 181 -26.60 3.56 -10.44
N ILE A 182 -25.54 3.36 -9.66
CA ILE A 182 -25.02 4.33 -8.67
C ILE A 182 -24.55 5.60 -9.40
N ILE A 183 -23.75 5.47 -10.46
CA ILE A 183 -23.28 6.64 -11.23
C ILE A 183 -24.47 7.43 -11.81
N LYS A 184 -25.47 6.76 -12.39
CA LYS A 184 -26.68 7.43 -12.87
C LYS A 184 -27.42 8.19 -11.77
N LYS A 185 -27.55 7.60 -10.60
CA LYS A 185 -28.16 8.24 -9.42
C LYS A 185 -27.37 9.48 -9.02
N LEU A 186 -26.06 9.37 -8.84
CA LEU A 186 -25.18 10.46 -8.45
C LEU A 186 -25.23 11.64 -9.43
N ILE A 187 -25.25 11.37 -10.73
CA ILE A 187 -25.40 12.41 -11.76
C ILE A 187 -26.73 13.14 -11.60
N LYS A 188 -27.85 12.44 -11.33
CA LYS A 188 -29.16 13.06 -11.06
C LYS A 188 -29.15 13.91 -9.79
N GLU A 189 -28.34 13.57 -8.81
CA GLU A 189 -28.12 14.30 -7.55
C GLU A 189 -27.17 15.49 -7.71
N GLY A 190 -26.65 15.73 -8.92
CA GLY A 190 -25.82 16.88 -9.23
C GLY A 190 -24.30 16.61 -9.17
N LYS A 191 -23.86 15.36 -9.00
CA LYS A 191 -22.43 15.01 -9.09
C LYS A 191 -21.96 15.08 -10.54
N LYS A 192 -20.81 15.72 -10.74
CA LYS A 192 -20.24 15.97 -12.08
C LYS A 192 -18.80 15.48 -12.22
N TYR A 193 -18.06 15.37 -11.11
CA TYR A 193 -16.61 15.10 -11.11
C TYR A 193 -16.31 13.88 -10.22
N PHE A 194 -15.72 12.85 -10.81
CA PHE A 194 -15.55 11.56 -10.17
C PHE A 194 -14.07 11.26 -9.88
N MET A 195 -13.78 10.92 -8.63
CA MET A 195 -12.50 10.40 -8.18
C MET A 195 -12.67 8.91 -7.89
N VAL A 196 -11.93 8.06 -8.56
CA VAL A 196 -12.03 6.60 -8.37
C VAL A 196 -10.81 6.09 -7.64
N ILE A 197 -11.03 5.26 -6.64
CA ILE A 197 -10.00 4.43 -6.02
C ILE A 197 -10.20 3.00 -6.52
N SER A 198 -9.25 2.52 -7.32
CA SER A 198 -9.18 1.15 -7.83
C SER A 198 -8.13 0.39 -7.01
N ASN A 199 -8.52 -0.68 -6.35
CA ASN A 199 -7.63 -1.39 -5.45
C ASN A 199 -6.73 -2.38 -6.23
N MET A 200 -5.44 -2.39 -5.89
CA MET A 200 -4.51 -3.43 -6.29
C MET A 200 -4.10 -4.21 -5.02
N ALA A 201 -4.87 -5.23 -4.71
CA ALA A 201 -4.91 -6.00 -3.47
C ALA A 201 -5.58 -5.29 -2.29
N THR A 202 -6.88 -5.53 -2.14
CA THR A 202 -7.63 -5.12 -0.95
C THR A 202 -7.08 -5.75 0.31
N THR A 203 -7.23 -5.06 1.44
CA THR A 203 -6.59 -5.45 2.71
C THR A 203 -7.02 -6.82 3.19
N MET A 204 -8.28 -7.18 3.02
CA MET A 204 -8.82 -8.45 3.49
C MET A 204 -8.60 -9.57 2.47
N PHE A 205 -8.99 -9.34 1.23
CA PHE A 205 -9.10 -10.39 0.22
C PHE A 205 -7.90 -10.45 -0.73
N GLY A 206 -7.12 -9.39 -0.86
CA GLY A 206 -6.11 -9.31 -1.92
C GLY A 206 -6.75 -9.24 -3.31
N SER A 207 -8.03 -8.86 -3.40
CA SER A 207 -8.73 -8.66 -4.66
C SER A 207 -8.17 -7.46 -5.42
N VAL A 208 -8.28 -7.49 -6.72
CA VAL A 208 -7.75 -6.45 -7.61
C VAL A 208 -8.89 -5.94 -8.49
N ASP A 209 -9.17 -4.65 -8.38
CA ASP A 209 -10.17 -3.98 -9.20
C ASP A 209 -9.61 -3.69 -10.60
N ASN A 210 -10.42 -3.88 -11.63
CA ASN A 210 -10.07 -3.44 -12.96
C ASN A 210 -10.46 -1.96 -13.16
N PRO A 211 -9.49 -1.02 -13.29
CA PRO A 211 -9.78 0.41 -13.46
C PRO A 211 -10.56 0.71 -14.75
N ASP A 212 -10.46 -0.14 -15.78
CA ASP A 212 -11.12 0.09 -17.05
C ASP A 212 -12.65 -0.07 -16.95
N ILE A 213 -13.15 -0.90 -16.02
CA ILE A 213 -14.58 -1.01 -15.74
C ILE A 213 -15.17 0.34 -15.30
N TYR A 214 -14.47 1.02 -14.39
CA TYR A 214 -14.88 2.37 -13.96
C TYR A 214 -14.77 3.38 -15.11
N ALA A 215 -13.66 3.34 -15.85
CA ALA A 215 -13.41 4.26 -16.96
C ALA A 215 -14.45 4.13 -18.07
N GLU A 216 -14.83 2.91 -18.46
CA GLU A 216 -15.83 2.65 -19.49
C GLU A 216 -17.19 3.21 -19.09
N ILE A 217 -17.64 2.96 -17.86
CA ILE A 217 -18.95 3.43 -17.41
C ILE A 217 -18.97 4.96 -17.26
N LEU A 218 -17.93 5.56 -16.66
CA LEU A 218 -17.85 7.01 -16.52
C LEU A 218 -17.76 7.71 -17.89
N THR A 219 -17.03 7.13 -18.84
CA THR A 219 -16.96 7.63 -20.23
C THR A 219 -18.30 7.54 -20.92
N LYS A 220 -19.05 6.44 -20.78
CA LYS A 220 -20.41 6.27 -21.28
C LYS A 220 -21.36 7.37 -20.79
N HIS A 221 -21.17 7.82 -19.55
CA HIS A 221 -21.94 8.92 -18.96
C HIS A 221 -21.38 10.31 -19.26
N ASN A 222 -20.27 10.39 -20.00
CA ASN A 222 -19.62 11.65 -20.41
C ASN A 222 -19.29 12.57 -19.21
N VAL A 223 -18.80 12.00 -18.09
CA VAL A 223 -18.39 12.75 -16.90
C VAL A 223 -16.87 12.73 -16.73
N PRO A 224 -16.25 13.85 -16.32
CA PRO A 224 -14.84 13.91 -16.01
C PRO A 224 -14.48 13.04 -14.80
N PHE A 225 -13.40 12.30 -14.91
CA PHE A 225 -12.91 11.45 -13.81
C PHE A 225 -11.39 11.39 -13.73
N LYS A 226 -10.90 10.91 -12.58
CA LYS A 226 -9.51 10.53 -12.32
C LYS A 226 -9.49 9.22 -11.54
N ILE A 227 -8.60 8.31 -11.90
CA ILE A 227 -8.44 7.02 -11.24
C ILE A 227 -7.10 6.96 -10.53
N HIS A 228 -7.14 6.68 -9.24
CA HIS A 228 -6.01 6.34 -8.39
C HIS A 228 -6.01 4.84 -8.13
N VAL A 229 -4.84 4.22 -8.23
CA VAL A 229 -4.65 2.82 -7.87
C VAL A 229 -4.10 2.73 -6.46
N ASP A 230 -4.89 2.23 -5.52
CA ASP A 230 -4.38 1.86 -4.19
C ASP A 230 -3.67 0.51 -4.28
N GLY A 231 -2.37 0.56 -4.54
CA GLY A 231 -1.46 -0.58 -4.56
C GLY A 231 -0.62 -0.68 -3.28
N ALA A 232 -1.10 -0.16 -2.15
CA ALA A 232 -0.34 -0.15 -0.89
C ALA A 232 0.25 -1.52 -0.55
N PHE A 233 -0.49 -2.60 -0.75
CA PHE A 233 0.03 -3.96 -0.61
C PHE A 233 0.45 -4.57 -1.96
N GLY A 234 -0.44 -4.55 -2.95
CA GLY A 234 -0.25 -5.24 -4.23
C GLY A 234 0.72 -4.57 -5.19
N GLY A 235 1.01 -3.28 -5.02
CA GLY A 235 1.79 -2.50 -5.98
C GLY A 235 3.23 -2.97 -6.21
N PHE A 236 3.76 -3.80 -5.34
CA PHE A 236 5.08 -4.41 -5.55
C PHE A 236 5.05 -5.94 -5.73
N ILE A 237 3.88 -6.56 -5.75
CA ILE A 237 3.74 -7.99 -6.08
C ILE A 237 2.99 -8.19 -7.39
N TYR A 238 1.82 -7.57 -7.54
CA TYR A 238 0.93 -7.79 -8.67
C TYR A 238 1.55 -7.45 -10.05
N PRO A 239 2.26 -6.31 -10.25
CA PRO A 239 2.89 -6.04 -11.55
C PRO A 239 4.02 -7.02 -11.91
N ILE A 240 4.69 -7.59 -10.91
CA ILE A 240 5.79 -8.55 -11.10
C ILE A 240 5.22 -9.95 -11.39
N SER A 241 4.15 -10.35 -10.70
CA SER A 241 3.49 -11.64 -10.86
C SER A 241 2.60 -11.70 -12.10
N ASN A 242 1.88 -10.61 -12.42
CA ASN A 242 1.05 -10.47 -13.60
C ASN A 242 1.66 -9.48 -14.61
N ARG A 243 2.62 -9.94 -15.39
CA ARG A 243 3.32 -9.10 -16.39
C ARG A 243 2.43 -8.57 -17.51
N GLN A 244 1.23 -9.15 -17.69
CA GLN A 244 0.25 -8.73 -18.70
C GLN A 244 -0.76 -7.71 -18.14
N SER A 245 -0.63 -7.35 -16.86
CA SER A 245 -1.51 -6.36 -16.24
C SER A 245 -1.46 -5.03 -16.97
N THR A 246 -2.64 -4.47 -17.21
CA THR A 246 -2.85 -3.11 -17.74
C THR A 246 -3.02 -2.07 -16.63
N ILE A 247 -2.90 -2.46 -15.35
CA ILE A 247 -3.01 -1.54 -14.21
C ILE A 247 -1.66 -0.87 -13.98
N ASN A 248 -1.29 0.02 -14.89
CA ASN A 248 -0.02 0.72 -14.93
C ASN A 248 -0.16 2.03 -15.74
N PHE A 249 0.93 2.77 -15.96
CA PHE A 249 0.89 4.04 -16.69
C PHE A 249 0.82 3.93 -18.22
N GLU A 250 0.92 2.72 -18.82
CA GLU A 250 0.51 2.54 -20.23
C GLU A 250 -0.99 2.73 -20.39
N ASN A 251 -1.79 2.42 -19.35
CA ASN A 251 -3.24 2.68 -19.35
C ASN A 251 -3.51 4.17 -19.12
N PRO A 252 -4.06 4.91 -20.10
CA PRO A 252 -4.29 6.35 -19.98
C PRO A 252 -5.28 6.73 -18.88
N ASN A 253 -6.11 5.80 -18.42
CA ASN A 253 -7.08 6.00 -17.35
C ASN A 253 -6.44 6.05 -15.96
N VAL A 254 -5.31 5.36 -15.76
CA VAL A 254 -4.57 5.37 -14.48
C VAL A 254 -3.83 6.69 -14.32
N SER A 255 -4.18 7.46 -13.30
CA SER A 255 -3.64 8.80 -13.05
C SER A 255 -2.56 8.83 -11.98
N SER A 256 -2.67 8.00 -10.96
CA SER A 256 -1.68 7.87 -9.86
C SER A 256 -1.75 6.51 -9.19
N ILE A 257 -0.69 6.15 -8.47
CA ILE A 257 -0.52 4.84 -7.83
C ILE A 257 0.14 5.03 -6.46
N THR A 258 -0.34 4.30 -5.46
CA THR A 258 0.27 4.17 -4.13
C THR A 258 0.95 2.81 -3.98
N ILE A 259 2.10 2.77 -3.29
CA ILE A 259 2.79 1.56 -2.84
C ILE A 259 3.25 1.75 -1.40
N ASP A 260 3.17 0.71 -0.56
CA ASP A 260 3.81 0.71 0.76
C ASP A 260 5.09 -0.13 0.75
N ALA A 261 6.23 0.54 0.76
CA ALA A 261 7.53 -0.15 0.81
C ALA A 261 7.73 -0.91 2.12
N HIS A 262 7.09 -0.48 3.21
CA HIS A 262 7.11 -1.19 4.49
C HIS A 262 6.24 -2.47 4.53
N LYS A 263 5.54 -2.80 3.44
CA LYS A 263 4.80 -4.07 3.27
C LYS A 263 5.65 -5.05 2.46
N MET A 264 5.41 -5.18 1.17
CA MET A 264 6.08 -6.19 0.34
C MET A 264 7.58 -5.97 0.13
N LEU A 265 8.05 -4.72 0.12
CA LEU A 265 9.47 -4.39 -0.01
C LEU A 265 10.27 -4.57 1.29
N GLN A 266 9.65 -4.88 2.41
CA GLN A 266 10.32 -5.11 3.70
C GLN A 266 11.22 -3.93 4.16
N ALA A 267 10.88 -2.71 3.76
CA ALA A 267 11.54 -1.48 4.22
C ALA A 267 11.00 -1.07 5.61
N PRO A 268 11.65 -0.14 6.32
CA PRO A 268 11.15 0.37 7.59
C PRO A 268 9.76 1.00 7.47
N TYR A 269 8.96 0.94 8.54
CA TYR A 269 7.69 1.66 8.60
C TYR A 269 7.89 3.16 8.39
N GLY A 270 6.89 3.82 7.83
CA GLY A 270 7.01 5.21 7.40
C GLY A 270 7.57 5.37 5.98
N THR A 271 7.46 4.34 5.15
CA THR A 271 7.89 4.32 3.75
C THR A 271 6.73 3.93 2.84
N GLY A 272 5.88 4.90 2.53
CA GLY A 272 4.94 4.83 1.41
C GLY A 272 5.57 5.45 0.16
N VAL A 273 5.04 5.16 -1.01
CA VAL A 273 5.44 5.79 -2.25
C VAL A 273 4.20 6.29 -2.97
N PHE A 274 4.23 7.52 -3.38
CA PHE A 274 3.22 8.13 -4.26
C PHE A 274 3.82 8.33 -5.65
N LEU A 275 3.11 7.85 -6.67
CA LEU A 275 3.44 8.05 -8.07
C LEU A 275 2.25 8.66 -8.80
N CYS A 276 2.48 9.58 -9.71
CA CYS A 276 1.43 10.11 -10.58
C CYS A 276 1.98 10.50 -11.96
N ARG A 277 1.08 10.70 -12.93
CA ARG A 277 1.44 11.28 -14.21
C ARG A 277 2.00 12.67 -14.03
N LYS A 278 2.98 13.01 -14.85
CA LYS A 278 3.66 14.29 -14.83
C LYS A 278 2.70 15.47 -14.82
N GLY A 279 3.02 16.46 -14.00
CA GLY A 279 2.27 17.71 -13.87
C GLY A 279 1.00 17.60 -13.01
N LEU A 280 0.51 16.41 -12.68
CA LEU A 280 -0.67 16.29 -11.82
C LEU A 280 -0.41 16.84 -10.41
N ILE A 281 0.78 16.57 -9.87
CA ILE A 281 1.16 17.01 -8.52
C ILE A 281 1.21 18.53 -8.36
N GLU A 282 1.40 19.29 -9.45
CA GLU A 282 1.41 20.76 -9.43
C GLU A 282 0.08 21.39 -8.98
N ASN A 283 -1.00 20.61 -8.95
CA ASN A 283 -2.30 21.07 -8.46
C ASN A 283 -2.35 21.34 -6.96
N VAL A 284 -1.33 20.91 -6.22
CA VAL A 284 -1.23 21.06 -4.76
C VAL A 284 -0.04 21.92 -4.31
N LEU A 285 0.51 22.73 -5.20
CA LEU A 285 1.63 23.64 -4.88
C LEU A 285 1.26 24.59 -3.74
N THR A 286 2.04 24.55 -2.65
CA THR A 286 1.99 25.48 -1.52
C THR A 286 2.93 26.66 -1.81
N LYS A 287 2.38 27.76 -2.31
CA LYS A 287 3.16 28.94 -2.70
C LYS A 287 3.81 29.67 -1.52
N GLU A 288 3.29 29.46 -0.34
CA GLU A 288 3.74 30.04 0.92
C GLU A 288 5.07 29.47 1.42
N ALA A 289 5.48 28.30 0.92
CA ALA A 289 6.74 27.66 1.26
C ALA A 289 7.93 28.30 0.54
N GLN A 290 8.25 29.56 0.85
CA GLN A 290 9.26 30.38 0.16
C GLN A 290 10.71 29.94 0.42
N TYR A 291 10.94 29.09 1.40
CA TYR A 291 12.27 28.62 1.82
C TYR A 291 12.63 27.23 1.25
N VAL A 292 11.78 26.66 0.39
CA VAL A 292 11.97 25.32 -0.20
C VAL A 292 12.36 25.45 -1.66
N ASP A 293 13.58 25.06 -2.02
CA ASP A 293 14.05 25.06 -3.41
C ASP A 293 13.35 23.97 -4.24
N GLY A 294 13.02 22.83 -3.61
CA GLY A 294 12.37 21.67 -4.23
C GLY A 294 10.86 21.79 -4.44
N MET A 295 10.25 22.92 -4.32
CA MET A 295 8.81 23.18 -4.36
C MET A 295 7.99 22.26 -3.42
N ASP A 296 7.21 22.84 -2.52
CA ASP A 296 6.34 22.12 -1.61
C ASP A 296 5.06 21.65 -2.31
N LEU A 297 5.04 20.38 -2.68
CA LEU A 297 3.97 19.69 -3.40
C LEU A 297 3.50 18.43 -2.66
N THR A 298 4.04 18.18 -1.48
CA THR A 298 3.79 16.97 -0.70
C THR A 298 2.92 17.28 0.52
N MET A 299 2.05 16.35 0.92
CA MET A 299 1.16 16.53 2.07
C MET A 299 1.94 16.73 3.37
N VAL A 300 3.05 16.01 3.54
CA VAL A 300 3.96 16.17 4.66
C VAL A 300 5.20 16.92 4.18
N GLY A 301 5.48 18.10 4.74
CA GLY A 301 6.58 18.96 4.30
C GLY A 301 7.95 18.33 4.55
N SER A 302 8.36 18.17 5.81
CA SER A 302 9.63 17.52 6.18
C SER A 302 9.49 16.01 6.15
N ARG A 303 10.28 15.34 5.28
CA ARG A 303 10.25 13.88 5.10
C ARG A 303 11.62 13.28 5.40
N SER A 304 11.65 12.05 5.92
CA SER A 304 12.88 11.36 6.26
C SER A 304 13.66 10.91 5.02
N GLY A 305 14.81 11.54 4.77
CA GLY A 305 15.74 11.07 3.75
C GLY A 305 16.37 9.71 4.08
N ALA A 306 16.45 9.35 5.37
CA ALA A 306 16.88 8.01 5.79
C ALA A 306 15.89 6.93 5.32
N ASN A 307 14.59 7.22 5.31
CA ASN A 307 13.58 6.32 4.75
C ASN A 307 13.76 6.15 3.23
N ALA A 308 14.07 7.23 2.52
CA ALA A 308 14.38 7.16 1.08
C ALA A 308 15.61 6.28 0.81
N ILE A 309 16.66 6.45 1.59
CA ILE A 309 17.88 5.62 1.51
C ILE A 309 17.54 4.14 1.79
N ALA A 310 16.70 3.85 2.79
CA ALA A 310 16.30 2.48 3.12
C ALA A 310 15.54 1.80 1.97
N VAL A 311 14.59 2.51 1.35
CA VAL A 311 13.86 1.98 0.18
C VAL A 311 14.80 1.77 -1.01
N TRP A 312 15.70 2.71 -1.26
CA TRP A 312 16.73 2.56 -2.28
C TRP A 312 17.62 1.33 -2.04
N MET A 313 18.11 1.17 -0.80
CA MET A 313 18.95 0.02 -0.42
C MET A 313 18.26 -1.31 -0.73
N ILE A 314 17.00 -1.48 -0.30
CA ILE A 314 16.30 -2.76 -0.47
C ILE A 314 15.98 -3.04 -1.96
N LEU A 315 15.62 -2.02 -2.74
CA LEU A 315 15.37 -2.18 -4.17
C LEU A 315 16.61 -2.62 -4.92
N PHE A 316 17.72 -1.91 -4.73
CA PHE A 316 18.96 -2.13 -5.49
C PHE A 316 19.79 -3.31 -4.97
N SER A 317 19.59 -3.77 -3.72
CA SER A 317 20.25 -4.97 -3.21
C SER A 317 19.81 -6.24 -3.92
N TYR A 318 18.57 -6.32 -4.38
CA TYR A 318 18.07 -7.50 -5.11
C TYR A 318 17.94 -7.26 -6.62
N GLY A 319 17.69 -6.02 -7.04
CA GLY A 319 17.30 -5.73 -8.41
C GLY A 319 16.03 -6.46 -8.83
N TYR A 320 15.62 -6.29 -10.10
CA TYR A 320 14.35 -6.86 -10.58
C TYR A 320 14.28 -8.39 -10.45
N TYR A 321 15.35 -9.11 -10.86
CA TYR A 321 15.33 -10.57 -10.87
C TYR A 321 15.35 -11.18 -9.46
N GLY A 322 16.10 -10.61 -8.53
CA GLY A 322 16.07 -11.06 -7.14
C GLY A 322 14.71 -10.84 -6.49
N TRP A 323 14.04 -9.74 -6.82
CA TRP A 323 12.65 -9.51 -6.37
C TRP A 323 11.67 -10.47 -7.04
N PHE A 324 11.83 -10.75 -8.31
CA PHE A 324 11.03 -11.75 -9.01
C PHE A 324 11.13 -13.14 -8.34
N GLU A 325 12.34 -13.58 -7.98
CA GLU A 325 12.57 -14.85 -7.27
C GLU A 325 11.89 -14.85 -5.88
N LYS A 326 12.06 -13.77 -5.10
CA LYS A 326 11.40 -13.63 -3.78
C LYS A 326 9.88 -13.71 -3.90
N ILE A 327 9.29 -12.99 -4.81
CA ILE A 327 7.83 -12.98 -5.04
C ILE A 327 7.36 -14.35 -5.54
N SER A 328 8.07 -14.96 -6.48
CA SER A 328 7.74 -16.31 -6.98
C SER A 328 7.72 -17.35 -5.86
N THR A 329 8.64 -17.27 -4.92
CA THR A 329 8.63 -18.14 -3.73
C THR A 329 7.37 -17.97 -2.90
N LEU A 330 6.92 -16.74 -2.66
CA LEU A 330 5.68 -16.49 -1.92
C LEU A 330 4.46 -17.04 -2.65
N LEU A 331 4.40 -16.87 -3.97
CA LEU A 331 3.30 -17.40 -4.78
C LEU A 331 3.27 -18.92 -4.81
N LEU A 332 4.43 -19.58 -4.90
CA LEU A 332 4.51 -21.05 -4.81
C LEU A 332 4.04 -21.57 -3.44
N ARG A 333 4.40 -20.89 -2.35
CA ARG A 333 3.86 -21.22 -1.01
C ARG A 333 2.34 -21.05 -0.95
N THR A 334 1.82 -19.99 -1.59
CA THR A 334 0.38 -19.74 -1.67
C THR A 334 -0.33 -20.83 -2.48
N GLU A 335 0.23 -21.24 -3.60
CA GLU A 335 -0.30 -22.33 -4.43
C GLU A 335 -0.34 -23.66 -3.67
N TRP A 336 0.77 -23.99 -2.99
CA TRP A 336 0.84 -25.16 -2.13
C TRP A 336 -0.27 -25.14 -1.07
N PHE A 337 -0.46 -24.01 -0.39
CA PHE A 337 -1.49 -23.87 0.64
C PHE A 337 -2.90 -24.02 0.07
N CYS A 338 -3.20 -23.40 -1.07
CA CYS A 338 -4.47 -23.56 -1.76
C CYS A 338 -4.73 -25.04 -2.17
N ALA A 339 -3.70 -25.75 -2.60
CA ALA A 339 -3.83 -27.19 -2.89
C ALA A 339 -4.23 -27.99 -1.65
N GLN A 340 -3.64 -27.69 -0.48
CA GLN A 340 -4.05 -28.35 0.77
C GLN A 340 -5.51 -28.03 1.17
N LEU A 341 -5.97 -26.80 0.98
CA LEU A 341 -7.36 -26.43 1.23
C LEU A 341 -8.32 -27.15 0.29
N ASN A 342 -7.96 -27.31 -0.98
CA ASN A 342 -8.73 -28.08 -1.96
C ASN A 342 -8.84 -29.56 -1.57
N ASP A 343 -7.76 -30.19 -1.10
CA ASP A 343 -7.75 -31.59 -0.62
C ASP A 343 -8.66 -31.80 0.59
N LEU A 344 -8.90 -30.74 1.38
CA LEU A 344 -9.80 -30.73 2.53
C LEU A 344 -11.23 -30.27 2.18
N ASN A 345 -11.51 -29.93 0.92
CA ASN A 345 -12.77 -29.32 0.46
C ASN A 345 -13.15 -28.04 1.22
N ILE A 346 -12.16 -27.25 1.59
CA ILE A 346 -12.35 -25.97 2.27
C ILE A 346 -12.48 -24.85 1.24
N ALA A 347 -13.58 -24.09 1.31
CA ALA A 347 -13.82 -22.97 0.40
C ALA A 347 -12.99 -21.72 0.79
N TYR A 348 -12.35 -21.13 -0.19
CA TYR A 348 -11.53 -19.93 -0.04
C TYR A 348 -11.62 -19.02 -1.26
N TYR A 349 -11.25 -17.76 -1.09
CA TYR A 349 -10.98 -16.82 -2.17
C TYR A 349 -9.47 -16.56 -2.29
N ARG A 350 -8.96 -16.45 -3.51
CA ARG A 350 -7.61 -16.01 -3.85
C ARG A 350 -7.58 -15.33 -5.21
N ASN A 351 -6.96 -14.16 -5.31
CA ASN A 351 -6.52 -13.65 -6.61
C ASN A 351 -5.28 -14.44 -7.07
N PRO A 352 -5.24 -14.98 -8.31
CA PRO A 352 -4.16 -15.87 -8.77
C PRO A 352 -2.75 -15.28 -8.70
N PHE A 353 -2.64 -13.96 -8.75
CA PHE A 353 -1.38 -13.23 -8.77
C PHE A 353 -0.98 -12.65 -7.40
N MET A 354 -1.75 -13.00 -6.35
CA MET A 354 -1.53 -12.48 -5.00
C MET A 354 -1.21 -13.59 -4.00
N ASN A 355 -0.58 -13.19 -2.92
CA ASN A 355 -0.15 -14.05 -1.80
C ASN A 355 -1.10 -13.98 -0.60
N ILE A 356 -2.35 -13.55 -0.81
CA ILE A 356 -3.40 -13.51 0.20
C ILE A 356 -4.43 -14.60 -0.13
N VAL A 357 -4.82 -15.36 0.88
CA VAL A 357 -5.90 -16.35 0.81
C VAL A 357 -6.89 -16.04 1.92
N THR A 358 -8.17 -15.91 1.58
CA THR A 358 -9.23 -15.77 2.57
C THR A 358 -10.11 -17.01 2.57
N ILE A 359 -10.29 -17.58 3.75
CA ILE A 359 -11.00 -18.85 3.98
C ILE A 359 -12.35 -18.52 4.60
N LYS A 360 -13.43 -19.14 4.13
CA LYS A 360 -14.76 -18.97 4.74
C LYS A 360 -14.74 -19.42 6.20
N SER A 361 -15.27 -18.58 7.08
CA SER A 361 -15.17 -18.78 8.54
C SER A 361 -15.81 -20.07 9.04
N GLU A 362 -16.81 -20.57 8.33
CA GLU A 362 -17.49 -21.85 8.64
C GLU A 362 -16.54 -23.05 8.66
N PHE A 363 -15.40 -22.98 7.97
CA PHE A 363 -14.39 -24.04 7.93
C PHE A 363 -13.30 -23.89 9.00
N ILE A 364 -13.26 -22.77 9.74
CA ILE A 364 -12.17 -22.47 10.67
C ILE A 364 -12.73 -22.24 12.08
N PRO A 365 -12.55 -23.19 13.00
CA PRO A 365 -12.89 -22.99 14.40
C PRO A 365 -12.18 -21.76 14.99
N GLU A 366 -12.89 -20.99 15.79
CA GLU A 366 -12.39 -19.75 16.36
C GLU A 366 -11.10 -19.95 17.18
N ASN A 367 -11.00 -21.05 17.92
CA ASN A 367 -9.81 -21.42 18.67
C ASN A 367 -8.59 -21.69 17.78
N ILE A 368 -8.80 -22.29 16.59
CA ILE A 368 -7.75 -22.51 15.59
C ILE A 368 -7.35 -21.16 14.97
N ALA A 369 -8.33 -20.34 14.58
CA ALA A 369 -8.06 -19.00 14.07
C ALA A 369 -7.22 -18.17 15.05
N TYR A 370 -7.57 -18.20 16.34
CA TYR A 370 -6.82 -17.51 17.39
C TYR A 370 -5.41 -18.08 17.58
N LYS A 371 -5.27 -19.43 17.58
CA LYS A 371 -3.99 -20.13 17.73
C LYS A 371 -2.98 -19.71 16.66
N PHE A 372 -3.43 -19.53 15.41
CA PHE A 372 -2.59 -19.16 14.27
C PHE A 372 -2.63 -17.66 13.94
N GLY A 373 -3.27 -16.84 14.75
CA GLY A 373 -3.33 -15.41 14.60
C GLY A 373 -3.95 -14.96 13.28
N LEU A 374 -5.01 -15.66 12.82
CA LEU A 374 -5.74 -15.27 11.63
C LEU A 374 -6.50 -13.97 11.85
N VAL A 375 -6.64 -13.17 10.80
CA VAL A 375 -7.40 -11.92 10.86
C VAL A 375 -8.83 -12.18 10.37
N PRO A 376 -9.85 -11.96 11.23
CA PRO A 376 -11.25 -12.08 10.83
C PRO A 376 -11.71 -10.88 10.01
N GLU A 377 -12.67 -11.10 9.12
CA GLU A 377 -13.42 -10.03 8.46
C GLU A 377 -14.60 -9.63 9.36
N THR A 378 -14.60 -8.38 9.84
CA THR A 378 -15.57 -7.90 10.86
C THR A 378 -16.32 -6.63 10.46
N HIS A 379 -16.25 -6.22 9.19
CA HIS A 379 -16.83 -4.93 8.75
C HIS A 379 -18.36 -4.88 8.87
N GLU A 380 -19.06 -6.02 8.77
CA GLU A 380 -20.51 -6.10 8.73
C GLU A 380 -21.13 -7.02 9.82
N GLY A 381 -20.51 -7.14 10.98
CA GLY A 381 -21.04 -7.94 12.07
C GLY A 381 -20.38 -9.31 12.19
N ASP A 382 -21.11 -10.40 11.89
CA ASP A 382 -20.57 -11.77 12.01
C ASP A 382 -19.42 -12.02 11.06
N ASN A 383 -18.33 -12.60 11.59
CA ASN A 383 -17.16 -12.94 10.81
C ASN A 383 -17.48 -13.99 9.73
N LYS A 384 -17.29 -13.65 8.46
CA LYS A 384 -17.54 -14.53 7.32
C LYS A 384 -16.28 -15.13 6.71
N TRP A 385 -15.11 -14.51 6.99
CA TRP A 385 -13.84 -14.87 6.37
C TRP A 385 -12.68 -14.72 7.34
N TYR A 386 -11.67 -15.60 7.20
CA TYR A 386 -10.37 -15.47 7.84
C TYR A 386 -9.27 -15.31 6.82
N LYS A 387 -8.37 -14.38 7.07
CA LYS A 387 -7.26 -14.06 6.18
C LYS A 387 -5.96 -14.75 6.59
N VAL A 388 -5.27 -15.34 5.60
CA VAL A 388 -3.90 -15.85 5.66
C VAL A 388 -3.07 -15.15 4.61
N ILE A 389 -1.86 -14.69 4.96
CA ILE A 389 -0.94 -13.98 4.05
C ILE A 389 0.41 -14.68 4.05
N MET A 390 0.91 -15.06 2.87
CA MET A 390 2.23 -15.67 2.70
C MET A 390 3.30 -14.56 2.62
N MET A 391 3.68 -14.02 3.78
CA MET A 391 4.83 -13.13 3.90
C MET A 391 6.13 -13.94 3.99
N SER A 392 7.29 -13.28 3.91
CA SER A 392 8.60 -13.94 3.91
C SER A 392 8.83 -14.88 5.10
N HIS A 393 8.29 -14.53 6.27
CA HIS A 393 8.38 -15.30 7.51
C HIS A 393 7.39 -16.47 7.60
N VAL A 394 6.43 -16.58 6.68
CA VAL A 394 5.45 -17.68 6.64
C VAL A 394 5.98 -18.78 5.74
N GLU A 395 6.49 -19.85 6.34
CA GLU A 395 7.06 -20.98 5.63
C GLU A 395 6.06 -22.14 5.46
N ILE A 396 6.36 -23.09 4.58
CA ILE A 396 5.50 -24.24 4.34
C ILE A 396 5.32 -25.07 5.63
N ASP A 397 6.37 -25.19 6.45
CA ASP A 397 6.29 -25.93 7.72
C ASP A 397 5.28 -25.32 8.69
N ASP A 398 5.10 -24.00 8.66
CA ASP A 398 4.12 -23.31 9.50
C ASP A 398 2.71 -23.47 8.95
N LEU A 399 2.56 -23.36 7.65
CA LEU A 399 1.30 -23.64 6.95
C LEU A 399 0.88 -25.11 7.13
N SER A 400 1.84 -26.07 7.13
CA SER A 400 1.57 -27.48 7.36
C SER A 400 0.96 -27.74 8.73
N LYS A 401 1.48 -27.09 9.78
CA LYS A 401 0.92 -27.19 11.14
C LYS A 401 -0.52 -26.69 11.19
N PHE A 402 -0.81 -25.59 10.50
CA PHE A 402 -2.17 -25.07 10.39
C PHE A 402 -3.09 -26.04 9.63
N VAL A 403 -2.65 -26.59 8.50
CA VAL A 403 -3.41 -27.55 7.69
C VAL A 403 -3.69 -28.84 8.49
N GLU A 404 -2.73 -29.35 9.27
CA GLU A 404 -2.92 -30.53 10.12
C GLU A 404 -3.99 -30.30 11.20
N GLU A 405 -4.02 -29.12 11.82
CA GLU A 405 -5.08 -28.77 12.78
C GLU A 405 -6.47 -28.76 12.10
N LEU A 406 -6.55 -28.20 10.89
CA LEU A 406 -7.81 -28.23 10.11
C LEU A 406 -8.22 -29.64 9.76
N ARG A 407 -7.28 -30.50 9.33
CA ARG A 407 -7.53 -31.91 8.97
C ARG A 407 -8.08 -32.72 10.15
N THR A 408 -7.54 -32.48 11.34
CA THR A 408 -8.02 -33.14 12.55
C THR A 408 -9.40 -32.71 12.99
N HIS A 409 -9.83 -31.54 12.56
CA HIS A 409 -11.15 -30.98 12.89
C HIS A 409 -12.22 -31.36 11.88
N THR A 410 -11.86 -31.55 10.60
CA THR A 410 -12.79 -31.92 9.51
C THR A 410 -13.06 -33.43 9.41
N ASN A 411 -12.28 -34.27 10.11
CA ASN A 411 -12.53 -35.70 10.30
C ASN A 411 -13.31 -35.96 11.58
#